data_dd8803da606dcf1466068847374e9796
#
_entry.id   dd8803da606dcf1466068847374e9796
#
_cell.length_a   1.000
_cell.length_b   1.000
_cell.length_c   1.000
_cell.angle_alpha   90.00
_cell.angle_beta   90.00
_cell.angle_gamma   90.00
#
_symmetry.space_group_name_H-M   'P 1'
#
loop_
_entity.id
_entity.type
_entity.pdbx_description
1 polymer ?
#
loop_
_entity_poly.entity_id
_entity_poly.type
_entity_poly.pdbx_seq_one_letter_code
_entity_poly.pdbx_strand_id
1 'polypeptide(L)'
;MRRNSTTFWAIGLIGFFLLIPFETFAADKSLKYTIAVSKFENKSNWRGSWSLGDAWGAVLTDSLNKTGRFIVLGEKDMRRDALEEQDFAASGRAAGGGKKVVTGQMTPAQLLIKGEIVHFSDKTSGGGGGIGIGGFRIGGKTSEAEITAVMYIVDSSTGQVVASKTCEGKVSESGLSLGVSVSGFHGDIGGFKKTNAGKAINLAVDQGVDFLEAQLEEIPWTGTIILVKKGKVYINRGEREGVQVGQSFNVGQMETLRDPDTGEVLDQSMEIIGAIRVAKVKKKIAICEILKGENFNKGMDIMTPQ
;
A
#
# COMPACT_ATOMS: atom_id res chain seq x y z
N MET A 1 82.22 -34.16 26.54
CA MET A 1 81.58 -33.11 25.74
C MET A 1 80.29 -33.65 25.19
N ARG A 2 79.16 -33.33 25.81
CA ARG A 2 77.84 -33.70 25.36
C ARG A 2 76.99 -32.42 25.28
N ARG A 3 76.51 -32.08 24.07
CA ARG A 3 75.57 -30.99 23.83
C ARG A 3 74.15 -31.48 23.97
N ASN A 4 73.40 -30.93 24.93
CA ASN A 4 71.98 -31.14 25.08
C ASN A 4 71.23 -30.05 24.28
N SER A 5 70.40 -30.44 23.31
CA SER A 5 69.49 -29.60 22.60
C SER A 5 68.10 -29.78 23.21
N THR A 6 67.57 -28.76 23.83
CA THR A 6 66.20 -28.71 24.33
C THR A 6 65.25 -28.18 23.23
N THR A 7 64.36 -29.02 22.74
CA THR A 7 63.34 -28.69 21.78
C THR A 7 62.11 -28.12 22.49
N PHE A 8 61.78 -26.83 22.30
CA PHE A 8 60.52 -26.23 22.77
C PHE A 8 59.39 -26.58 21.80
N TRP A 9 58.35 -27.21 22.31
CA TRP A 9 57.11 -27.42 21.63
C TRP A 9 56.19 -26.19 21.91
N ALA A 10 55.90 -25.40 20.86
CA ALA A 10 54.87 -24.36 20.93
C ALA A 10 53.52 -24.97 20.55
N ILE A 11 52.62 -25.08 21.55
CA ILE A 11 51.22 -25.46 21.33
C ILE A 11 50.47 -24.23 20.85
N GLY A 12 50.19 -24.17 19.55
CA GLY A 12 49.34 -23.16 18.97
C GLY A 12 47.84 -23.45 19.27
N LEU A 13 47.24 -22.61 20.08
CA LEU A 13 45.82 -22.63 20.37
C LEU A 13 45.09 -21.97 19.18
N ILE A 14 44.58 -22.78 18.27
CA ILE A 14 43.71 -22.31 17.18
C ILE A 14 42.32 -22.03 17.79
N GLY A 15 42.06 -20.74 18.03
CA GLY A 15 40.71 -20.29 18.40
C GLY A 15 39.75 -20.45 17.24
N PHE A 16 38.85 -21.41 17.35
CA PHE A 16 37.76 -21.62 16.41
C PHE A 16 36.69 -20.53 16.68
N PHE A 17 36.78 -19.43 15.90
CA PHE A 17 35.78 -18.36 15.92
C PHE A 17 34.54 -18.88 15.21
N LEU A 18 33.51 -19.30 15.94
CA LEU A 18 32.20 -19.61 15.42
C LEU A 18 31.60 -18.31 14.86
N LEU A 19 31.70 -18.12 13.54
CA LEU A 19 30.93 -17.12 12.79
C LEU A 19 29.45 -17.57 12.87
N ILE A 20 28.72 -17.03 13.82
CA ILE A 20 27.25 -17.08 13.81
C ILE A 20 26.82 -16.20 12.66
N PRO A 21 26.14 -16.73 11.62
CA PRO A 21 25.59 -15.89 10.57
C PRO A 21 24.55 -14.97 11.21
N PHE A 22 24.81 -13.67 11.20
CA PHE A 22 23.79 -12.66 11.42
C PHE A 22 22.86 -12.75 10.22
N GLU A 23 21.73 -13.45 10.39
CA GLU A 23 20.66 -13.39 9.39
C GLU A 23 20.12 -11.95 9.41
N THR A 24 20.50 -11.20 8.41
CA THR A 24 19.90 -9.89 8.10
C THR A 24 18.45 -10.19 7.70
N PHE A 25 17.50 -9.90 8.58
CA PHE A 25 16.08 -9.91 8.27
C PHE A 25 15.83 -8.78 7.26
N ALA A 26 15.92 -9.10 5.98
CA ALA A 26 15.39 -8.23 4.94
C ALA A 26 13.89 -8.10 5.17
N ALA A 27 13.37 -6.87 5.15
CA ALA A 27 11.94 -6.61 5.25
C ALA A 27 11.20 -7.50 4.24
N ASP A 28 10.27 -8.34 4.74
CA ASP A 28 9.63 -9.35 3.92
C ASP A 28 8.64 -8.69 2.97
N LYS A 29 9.06 -8.52 1.72
CA LYS A 29 8.26 -7.90 0.64
C LYS A 29 6.97 -8.63 0.31
N SER A 30 6.70 -9.79 0.91
CA SER A 30 5.46 -10.55 0.71
C SER A 30 4.28 -10.01 1.52
N LEU A 31 4.53 -9.29 2.62
CA LEU A 31 3.50 -8.76 3.49
C LEU A 31 2.75 -7.59 2.83
N LYS A 32 1.41 -7.62 2.95
CA LYS A 32 0.52 -6.66 2.30
C LYS A 32 -0.16 -5.76 3.32
N TYR A 33 -0.21 -4.48 3.01
CA TYR A 33 -0.94 -3.49 3.79
C TYR A 33 -2.36 -3.30 3.25
N THR A 34 -3.32 -3.16 4.14
CA THR A 34 -4.70 -2.81 3.77
C THR A 34 -4.83 -1.31 3.64
N ILE A 35 -5.16 -0.84 2.44
CA ILE A 35 -5.31 0.58 2.14
C ILE A 35 -6.68 0.88 1.54
N ALA A 36 -7.19 2.07 1.80
CA ALA A 36 -8.35 2.60 1.12
C ALA A 36 -7.95 3.88 0.38
N VAL A 37 -8.26 3.93 -0.91
CA VAL A 37 -8.07 5.14 -1.74
C VAL A 37 -9.36 5.96 -1.64
N SER A 38 -9.24 7.22 -1.25
CA SER A 38 -10.34 8.17 -1.29
C SER A 38 -10.34 8.90 -2.63
N LYS A 39 -11.49 9.39 -3.05
CA LYS A 39 -11.61 10.23 -4.23
C LYS A 39 -10.71 11.47 -4.10
N PHE A 40 -9.91 11.75 -5.13
CA PHE A 40 -9.08 12.97 -5.19
C PHE A 40 -9.95 14.17 -5.56
N GLU A 41 -9.80 15.25 -4.82
CA GLU A 41 -10.53 16.48 -5.09
C GLU A 41 -9.91 17.23 -6.26
N ASN A 42 -10.74 17.70 -7.19
CA ASN A 42 -10.27 18.56 -8.26
C ASN A 42 -10.23 20.03 -7.81
N LYS A 43 -9.04 20.54 -7.57
CA LYS A 43 -8.75 21.96 -7.24
C LYS A 43 -8.13 22.71 -8.44
N SER A 44 -7.96 22.06 -9.59
CA SER A 44 -7.26 22.64 -10.74
C SER A 44 -8.07 23.64 -11.55
N ASN A 45 -9.33 23.90 -11.18
CA ASN A 45 -10.29 24.69 -11.96
C ASN A 45 -10.64 24.09 -13.33
N TRP A 46 -10.11 22.93 -13.69
CA TRP A 46 -10.47 22.24 -14.94
C TRP A 46 -11.91 21.71 -14.86
N ARG A 47 -12.68 21.97 -15.91
CA ARG A 47 -14.09 21.57 -16.05
C ARG A 47 -14.31 20.88 -17.38
N GLY A 48 -13.87 19.65 -17.49
CA GLY A 48 -14.11 18.82 -18.67
C GLY A 48 -15.40 18.00 -18.58
N SER A 49 -15.66 17.20 -19.61
CA SER A 49 -16.82 16.32 -19.70
C SER A 49 -16.73 15.06 -18.82
N TRP A 50 -15.62 14.85 -18.12
CA TRP A 50 -15.36 13.68 -17.28
C TRP A 50 -14.78 14.08 -15.93
N SER A 51 -14.87 13.21 -14.92
CA SER A 51 -14.37 13.47 -13.58
C SER A 51 -12.87 13.16 -13.49
N LEU A 52 -12.08 14.20 -13.23
CA LEU A 52 -10.63 14.09 -13.07
C LEU A 52 -10.25 13.27 -11.84
N GLY A 53 -10.97 13.45 -10.72
CA GLY A 53 -10.75 12.70 -9.51
C GLY A 53 -11.08 11.21 -9.64
N ASP A 54 -12.13 10.87 -10.40
CA ASP A 54 -12.48 9.46 -10.65
C ASP A 54 -11.46 8.78 -11.55
N ALA A 55 -10.96 9.48 -12.58
CA ALA A 55 -9.91 8.95 -13.44
C ALA A 55 -8.61 8.71 -12.67
N TRP A 56 -8.20 9.66 -11.82
CA TRP A 56 -7.04 9.49 -10.94
C TRP A 56 -7.22 8.28 -10.01
N GLY A 57 -8.34 8.21 -9.28
CA GLY A 57 -8.64 7.13 -8.35
C GLY A 57 -8.63 5.76 -9.03
N ALA A 58 -9.21 5.66 -10.22
CA ALA A 58 -9.22 4.41 -10.99
C ALA A 58 -7.82 3.98 -11.43
N VAL A 59 -7.00 4.92 -11.95
CA VAL A 59 -5.62 4.64 -12.37
C VAL A 59 -4.76 4.27 -11.16
N LEU A 60 -4.89 4.98 -10.03
CA LEU A 60 -4.15 4.69 -8.79
C LEU A 60 -4.53 3.32 -8.23
N THR A 61 -5.82 3.01 -8.15
CA THR A 61 -6.30 1.70 -7.68
C THR A 61 -5.77 0.55 -8.55
N ASP A 62 -5.79 0.70 -9.89
CA ASP A 62 -5.24 -0.28 -10.81
C ASP A 62 -3.73 -0.46 -10.64
N SER A 63 -2.97 0.64 -10.50
CA SER A 63 -1.52 0.60 -10.29
C SER A 63 -1.17 -0.05 -8.95
N LEU A 64 -1.83 0.32 -7.86
CA LEU A 64 -1.64 -0.28 -6.54
C LEU A 64 -1.93 -1.79 -6.51
N ASN A 65 -3.00 -2.22 -7.17
CA ASN A 65 -3.30 -3.65 -7.29
C ASN A 65 -2.21 -4.42 -8.04
N LYS A 66 -1.58 -3.82 -9.05
CA LYS A 66 -0.53 -4.44 -9.85
C LYS A 66 0.78 -4.63 -9.08
N THR A 67 1.08 -3.79 -8.09
CA THR A 67 2.27 -3.97 -7.25
C THR A 67 2.22 -5.27 -6.44
N GLY A 68 1.03 -5.76 -6.11
CA GLY A 68 0.83 -6.91 -5.24
C GLY A 68 1.19 -6.66 -3.77
N ARG A 69 1.61 -5.45 -3.41
CA ARG A 69 2.00 -5.04 -2.04
C ARG A 69 0.82 -4.62 -1.18
N PHE A 70 -0.32 -4.36 -1.80
CA PHE A 70 -1.49 -3.80 -1.14
C PHE A 70 -2.72 -4.72 -1.24
N ILE A 71 -3.55 -4.66 -0.23
CA ILE A 71 -4.96 -5.06 -0.27
C ILE A 71 -5.74 -3.77 -0.42
N VAL A 72 -6.06 -3.41 -1.66
CA VAL A 72 -6.81 -2.19 -1.94
C VAL A 72 -8.27 -2.44 -1.64
N LEU A 73 -8.81 -1.69 -0.68
CA LEU A 73 -10.22 -1.73 -0.31
C LEU A 73 -11.02 -0.78 -1.21
N GLY A 74 -12.29 -1.05 -1.36
CA GLY A 74 -13.19 -0.18 -2.11
C GLY A 74 -13.16 1.26 -1.59
N GLU A 75 -13.43 2.21 -2.47
CA GLU A 75 -13.53 3.63 -2.14
C GLU A 75 -14.56 3.87 -1.02
N LYS A 76 -14.47 5.05 -0.39
CA LYS A 76 -15.33 5.41 0.75
C LYS A 76 -16.82 5.23 0.43
N ASP A 77 -17.25 5.62 -0.76
CA ASP A 77 -18.64 5.50 -1.17
C ASP A 77 -19.06 4.03 -1.31
N MET A 78 -18.27 3.20 -1.99
CA MET A 78 -18.52 1.76 -2.10
C MET A 78 -18.59 1.07 -0.73
N ARG A 79 -17.77 1.50 0.22
CA ARG A 79 -17.75 0.95 1.58
C ARG A 79 -18.97 1.42 2.39
N ARG A 80 -19.40 2.67 2.19
CA ARG A 80 -20.63 3.19 2.79
C ARG A 80 -21.85 2.43 2.27
N ASP A 81 -21.96 2.27 0.96
CA ASP A 81 -23.06 1.53 0.34
C ASP A 81 -23.14 0.09 0.86
N ALA A 82 -21.98 -0.57 1.05
CA ALA A 82 -21.90 -1.89 1.65
C ALA A 82 -22.34 -1.92 3.13
N LEU A 83 -22.06 -0.85 3.90
CA LEU A 83 -22.54 -0.71 5.28
C LEU A 83 -24.05 -0.49 5.31
N GLU A 84 -24.58 0.38 4.47
CA GLU A 84 -26.02 0.64 4.34
C GLU A 84 -26.80 -0.63 3.98
N GLU A 85 -26.24 -1.47 3.08
CA GLU A 85 -26.83 -2.78 2.75
C GLU A 85 -26.78 -3.75 3.94
N GLN A 86 -25.69 -3.75 4.73
CA GLN A 86 -25.60 -4.55 5.95
C GLN A 86 -26.65 -4.10 6.99
N ASP A 87 -26.83 -2.80 7.17
CA ASP A 87 -27.81 -2.23 8.10
C ASP A 87 -29.22 -2.55 7.63
N PHE A 88 -29.52 -2.45 6.34
CA PHE A 88 -30.79 -2.87 5.76
C PHE A 88 -31.05 -4.36 6.01
N ALA A 89 -30.07 -5.22 5.76
CA ALA A 89 -30.20 -6.66 6.00
C ALA A 89 -30.41 -7.01 7.49
N ALA A 90 -29.84 -6.21 8.41
CA ALA A 90 -30.01 -6.37 9.86
C ALA A 90 -31.32 -5.79 10.39
N SER A 91 -31.95 -4.84 9.69
CA SER A 91 -33.13 -4.08 10.14
C SER A 91 -34.41 -4.90 10.27
N GLY A 92 -34.44 -6.15 9.78
CA GLY A 92 -35.65 -6.99 9.71
C GLY A 92 -36.58 -6.69 8.54
N ARG A 93 -36.25 -5.69 7.70
CA ARG A 93 -36.98 -5.34 6.46
C ARG A 93 -36.60 -6.19 5.26
N ALA A 94 -35.40 -6.77 5.29
CA ALA A 94 -34.91 -7.65 4.24
C ALA A 94 -35.63 -9.00 4.29
N ALA A 95 -35.83 -9.64 3.13
CA ALA A 95 -36.45 -10.95 3.03
C ALA A 95 -35.72 -11.98 3.91
N GLY A 96 -36.46 -12.71 4.73
CA GLY A 96 -35.93 -13.77 5.59
C GLY A 96 -35.54 -15.00 4.77
N GLY A 97 -34.28 -15.13 4.42
CA GLY A 97 -33.71 -16.30 3.74
C GLY A 97 -32.48 -16.84 4.45
N GLY A 98 -32.08 -18.10 4.15
CA GLY A 98 -30.97 -18.77 4.81
C GLY A 98 -29.57 -18.18 4.56
N LYS A 99 -29.44 -17.18 3.68
CA LYS A 99 -28.19 -16.46 3.39
C LYS A 99 -28.40 -14.97 3.62
N LYS A 100 -28.20 -14.54 4.86
CA LYS A 100 -28.21 -13.11 5.20
C LYS A 100 -26.82 -12.49 4.94
N VAL A 101 -26.81 -11.19 4.58
CA VAL A 101 -25.57 -10.40 4.60
C VAL A 101 -25.04 -10.36 6.03
N VAL A 102 -23.79 -10.74 6.21
CA VAL A 102 -23.17 -10.87 7.54
C VAL A 102 -22.50 -9.56 7.91
N THR A 103 -22.92 -8.96 9.02
CA THR A 103 -22.31 -7.74 9.57
C THR A 103 -20.96 -8.03 10.24
N GLY A 104 -20.12 -6.98 10.42
CA GLY A 104 -18.84 -7.09 11.13
C GLY A 104 -17.73 -7.82 10.37
N GLN A 105 -17.86 -8.02 9.04
CA GLN A 105 -16.87 -8.69 8.20
C GLN A 105 -16.02 -7.72 7.37
N MET A 106 -16.29 -6.43 7.44
CA MET A 106 -15.52 -5.43 6.69
C MET A 106 -14.10 -5.31 7.24
N THR A 107 -13.13 -5.43 6.35
CA THR A 107 -11.73 -5.24 6.70
C THR A 107 -11.45 -3.75 6.90
N PRO A 108 -10.91 -3.30 8.05
CA PRO A 108 -10.49 -1.92 8.21
C PRO A 108 -9.24 -1.64 7.35
N ALA A 109 -9.14 -0.41 6.84
CA ALA A 109 -7.92 0.06 6.23
C ALA A 109 -6.89 0.39 7.32
N GLN A 110 -5.63 0.09 7.10
CA GLN A 110 -4.53 0.56 7.94
C GLN A 110 -4.13 1.98 7.55
N LEU A 111 -4.11 2.24 6.24
CA LEU A 111 -3.77 3.55 5.68
C LEU A 111 -4.89 4.05 4.77
N LEU A 112 -5.10 5.35 4.79
CA LEU A 112 -5.98 6.04 3.84
C LEU A 112 -5.11 6.87 2.89
N ILE A 113 -5.36 6.71 1.60
CA ILE A 113 -4.72 7.51 0.57
C ILE A 113 -5.72 8.56 0.12
N LYS A 114 -5.37 9.82 0.32
CA LYS A 114 -6.17 11.00 -0.02
C LYS A 114 -5.35 11.95 -0.85
N GLY A 115 -5.99 12.91 -1.49
CA GLY A 115 -5.26 13.95 -2.20
C GLY A 115 -6.13 14.91 -2.98
N GLU A 116 -5.47 15.84 -3.62
CA GLU A 116 -6.05 16.90 -4.43
C GLU A 116 -5.26 17.07 -5.73
N ILE A 117 -5.98 17.31 -6.81
CA ILE A 117 -5.40 17.66 -8.11
C ILE A 117 -5.37 19.17 -8.19
N VAL A 118 -4.18 19.75 -8.08
CA VAL A 118 -3.97 21.20 -7.99
C VAL A 118 -3.77 21.84 -9.37
N HIS A 119 -3.31 21.07 -10.36
CA HIS A 119 -3.18 21.52 -11.73
C HIS A 119 -3.57 20.40 -12.71
N PHE A 120 -4.29 20.76 -13.77
CA PHE A 120 -4.53 19.90 -14.93
C PHE A 120 -4.71 20.72 -16.19
N SER A 121 -4.03 20.33 -17.24
CA SER A 121 -4.14 20.90 -18.58
C SER A 121 -4.11 19.79 -19.61
N ASP A 122 -5.06 19.82 -20.55
CA ASP A 122 -5.11 18.92 -21.71
C ASP A 122 -5.38 19.79 -22.95
N LYS A 123 -4.31 20.10 -23.69
CA LYS A 123 -4.35 21.01 -24.82
C LYS A 123 -3.96 20.28 -26.10
N THR A 124 -4.83 20.39 -27.12
CA THR A 124 -4.47 20.00 -28.46
C THR A 124 -4.39 21.24 -29.31
N SER A 125 -3.18 21.62 -29.71
CA SER A 125 -2.96 22.73 -30.66
C SER A 125 -2.78 22.17 -32.05
N GLY A 126 -3.70 22.52 -32.94
CA GLY A 126 -3.55 22.27 -34.37
C GLY A 126 -2.78 23.44 -34.99
N GLY A 127 -1.55 23.21 -35.49
CA GLY A 127 -0.81 24.22 -36.25
C GLY A 127 -1.53 24.53 -37.55
N GLY A 128 -1.99 25.77 -37.69
CA GLY A 128 -2.68 26.26 -38.91
C GLY A 128 -1.78 26.42 -40.16
N GLY A 129 -0.60 25.81 -40.19
CA GLY A 129 0.35 25.81 -41.28
C GLY A 129 0.40 24.46 -41.99
N GLY A 130 -0.66 24.06 -42.68
CA GLY A 130 -0.64 22.87 -43.54
C GLY A 130 -0.25 23.22 -44.96
N ILE A 131 0.75 22.53 -45.53
CA ILE A 131 0.99 22.58 -46.98
C ILE A 131 -0.08 21.73 -47.64
N GLY A 132 -0.97 22.37 -48.41
CA GLY A 132 -1.99 21.68 -49.19
C GLY A 132 -1.39 21.20 -50.52
N ILE A 133 -1.31 19.91 -50.74
CA ILE A 133 -0.99 19.29 -52.02
C ILE A 133 -2.19 18.45 -52.41
N GLY A 134 -2.85 18.81 -53.55
CA GLY A 134 -3.90 18.00 -54.13
C GLY A 134 -5.19 17.84 -53.28
N GLY A 135 -5.57 18.86 -52.48
CA GLY A 135 -6.79 18.82 -51.65
C GLY A 135 -6.62 18.19 -50.26
N PHE A 136 -5.45 17.66 -49.94
CA PHE A 136 -5.14 17.16 -48.59
C PHE A 136 -4.32 18.19 -47.84
N ARG A 137 -4.80 18.60 -46.65
CA ARG A 137 -4.02 19.41 -45.70
C ARG A 137 -3.31 18.48 -44.68
N ILE A 138 -2.00 18.46 -44.77
CA ILE A 138 -1.16 17.79 -43.77
C ILE A 138 -0.78 18.86 -42.72
N GLY A 139 -1.45 18.86 -41.58
CA GLY A 139 -1.15 19.76 -40.46
C GLY A 139 -0.50 18.97 -39.32
N GLY A 140 0.57 19.49 -38.79
CA GLY A 140 1.13 18.97 -37.52
C GLY A 140 0.18 19.30 -36.37
N LYS A 141 -0.18 18.32 -35.54
CA LYS A 141 -0.85 18.54 -34.27
C LYS A 141 0.13 18.29 -33.13
N THR A 142 0.21 19.23 -32.22
CA THR A 142 0.89 19.02 -30.94
C THR A 142 -0.18 18.87 -29.86
N SER A 143 -0.16 17.79 -29.15
CA SER A 143 -1.03 17.53 -28.02
C SER A 143 -0.19 17.44 -26.76
N GLU A 144 -0.56 18.19 -25.74
CA GLU A 144 0.14 18.25 -24.45
C GLU A 144 -0.87 18.06 -23.34
N ALA A 145 -0.51 17.19 -22.39
CA ALA A 145 -1.25 17.03 -21.15
C ALA A 145 -0.30 17.12 -19.97
N GLU A 146 -0.73 17.83 -18.94
CA GLU A 146 0.03 18.03 -17.70
C GLU A 146 -0.90 17.93 -16.50
N ILE A 147 -0.43 17.28 -15.43
CA ILE A 147 -1.14 17.15 -14.17
C ILE A 147 -0.17 17.30 -13.01
N THR A 148 -0.64 17.97 -11.95
CA THR A 148 0.02 18.01 -10.64
C THR A 148 -1.01 17.66 -9.58
N ALA A 149 -0.70 16.68 -8.76
CA ALA A 149 -1.53 16.27 -7.63
C ALA A 149 -0.70 16.18 -6.36
N VAL A 150 -1.32 16.51 -5.23
CA VAL A 150 -0.73 16.29 -3.90
C VAL A 150 -1.41 15.07 -3.29
N MET A 151 -0.62 14.09 -2.89
CA MET A 151 -1.09 12.87 -2.26
C MET A 151 -0.67 12.85 -0.79
N TYR A 152 -1.57 12.40 0.08
CA TYR A 152 -1.38 12.25 1.51
C TYR A 152 -1.58 10.80 1.92
N ILE A 153 -0.68 10.29 2.76
CA ILE A 153 -0.84 9.04 3.49
C ILE A 153 -1.35 9.39 4.88
N VAL A 154 -2.49 8.83 5.25
CA VAL A 154 -3.12 9.09 6.55
C VAL A 154 -3.21 7.78 7.32
N ASP A 155 -2.70 7.76 8.54
CA ASP A 155 -2.94 6.66 9.47
C ASP A 155 -4.43 6.62 9.86
N SER A 156 -5.08 5.49 9.64
CA SER A 156 -6.54 5.39 9.88
C SER A 156 -6.91 5.32 11.36
N SER A 157 -5.95 5.00 12.23
CA SER A 157 -6.17 4.88 13.68
C SER A 157 -6.09 6.24 14.37
N THR A 158 -5.15 7.08 13.94
CA THR A 158 -4.90 8.41 14.56
C THR A 158 -5.52 9.55 13.76
N GLY A 159 -5.76 9.35 12.45
CA GLY A 159 -6.17 10.40 11.52
C GLY A 159 -5.02 11.33 11.10
N GLN A 160 -3.80 11.07 11.55
CA GLN A 160 -2.64 11.90 11.24
C GLN A 160 -2.16 11.68 9.81
N VAL A 161 -1.72 12.76 9.16
CA VAL A 161 -0.98 12.69 7.89
C VAL A 161 0.44 12.28 8.21
N VAL A 162 0.80 11.05 7.88
CA VAL A 162 2.15 10.49 8.13
C VAL A 162 3.15 10.89 7.07
N ALA A 163 2.70 11.11 5.84
CA ALA A 163 3.56 11.56 4.75
C ALA A 163 2.75 12.22 3.62
N SER A 164 3.40 13.04 2.82
CA SER A 164 2.81 13.66 1.63
C SER A 164 3.81 13.74 0.47
N LYS A 165 3.28 13.74 -0.76
CA LYS A 165 4.06 13.82 -1.99
C LYS A 165 3.32 14.61 -3.05
N THR A 166 4.02 15.54 -3.69
CA THR A 166 3.57 16.12 -4.95
C THR A 166 3.98 15.20 -6.09
N CYS A 167 3.02 14.83 -6.91
CA CYS A 167 3.17 13.94 -8.06
C CYS A 167 2.87 14.72 -9.34
N GLU A 168 3.75 14.64 -10.33
CA GLU A 168 3.64 15.40 -11.57
C GLU A 168 3.71 14.48 -12.78
N GLY A 169 2.87 14.73 -13.76
CA GLY A 169 2.92 14.02 -15.02
C GLY A 169 2.78 14.98 -16.18
N LYS A 170 3.70 14.90 -17.13
CA LYS A 170 3.70 15.72 -18.34
C LYS A 170 3.96 14.85 -19.57
N VAL A 171 3.12 14.99 -20.58
CA VAL A 171 3.23 14.29 -21.85
C VAL A 171 3.02 15.30 -22.97
N SER A 172 3.95 15.31 -23.91
CA SER A 172 3.84 16.11 -25.14
C SER A 172 4.07 15.19 -26.35
N GLU A 173 3.12 15.13 -27.23
CA GLU A 173 3.22 14.36 -28.49
C GLU A 173 3.06 15.29 -29.68
N SER A 174 4.04 15.25 -30.57
CA SER A 174 3.97 15.90 -31.89
C SER A 174 3.91 14.83 -32.95
N GLY A 175 2.91 14.92 -33.86
CA GLY A 175 2.77 13.95 -34.93
C GLY A 175 1.69 14.28 -35.93
N LEU A 176 1.72 13.54 -37.03
CA LEU A 176 0.64 13.53 -38.04
C LEU A 176 -0.52 12.73 -37.46
N SER A 177 -1.61 13.39 -37.04
CA SER A 177 -2.77 12.66 -36.54
C SER A 177 -3.71 12.30 -37.70
N LEU A 178 -3.84 11.01 -37.97
CA LEU A 178 -5.02 10.44 -38.61
C LEU A 178 -6.10 10.31 -37.52
N GLY A 179 -7.04 11.22 -37.52
CA GLY A 179 -8.05 11.55 -36.54
C GLY A 179 -8.82 10.38 -35.91
N VAL A 180 -8.34 9.90 -34.78
CA VAL A 180 -9.19 9.23 -33.80
C VAL A 180 -8.99 9.97 -32.47
N SER A 181 -9.91 10.85 -32.12
CA SER A 181 -9.95 11.51 -30.82
C SER A 181 -10.70 10.59 -29.85
N VAL A 182 -9.99 9.87 -28.99
CA VAL A 182 -10.60 9.28 -27.80
C VAL A 182 -10.64 10.38 -26.75
N SER A 183 -11.82 10.96 -26.53
CA SER A 183 -12.00 12.07 -25.60
C SER A 183 -12.52 11.55 -24.25
N GLY A 184 -11.68 11.63 -23.20
CA GLY A 184 -12.12 11.57 -21.82
C GLY A 184 -12.16 10.19 -21.19
N PHE A 185 -12.34 10.18 -19.85
CA PHE A 185 -12.51 8.99 -19.05
C PHE A 185 -14.00 8.63 -18.96
N HIS A 186 -14.37 7.47 -19.50
CA HIS A 186 -15.74 6.93 -19.49
C HIS A 186 -15.80 5.53 -18.85
N GLY A 187 -14.92 5.26 -17.88
CA GLY A 187 -14.86 3.95 -17.18
C GLY A 187 -13.96 2.92 -17.85
N ASP A 188 -13.52 3.13 -19.09
CA ASP A 188 -12.51 2.29 -19.75
C ASP A 188 -11.09 2.78 -19.44
N ILE A 189 -10.47 2.16 -18.43
CA ILE A 189 -9.09 2.48 -18.01
C ILE A 189 -8.09 2.18 -19.13
N GLY A 190 -8.29 1.11 -19.90
CA GLY A 190 -7.36 0.68 -20.93
C GLY A 190 -7.27 1.65 -22.11
N GLY A 191 -8.41 2.13 -22.59
CA GLY A 191 -8.49 3.16 -23.62
C GLY A 191 -8.01 4.52 -23.12
N PHE A 192 -8.41 4.91 -21.93
CA PHE A 192 -8.02 6.18 -21.32
C PHE A 192 -6.49 6.31 -21.13
N LYS A 193 -5.82 5.28 -20.64
CA LYS A 193 -4.34 5.27 -20.47
C LYS A 193 -3.56 5.48 -21.77
N LYS A 194 -4.18 5.34 -22.93
CA LYS A 194 -3.58 5.62 -24.24
C LYS A 194 -3.69 7.09 -24.65
N THR A 195 -4.56 7.86 -24.02
CA THR A 195 -4.68 9.30 -24.27
C THR A 195 -3.54 10.06 -23.59
N ASN A 196 -3.23 11.30 -24.02
CA ASN A 196 -2.19 12.10 -23.38
C ASN A 196 -2.55 12.45 -21.95
N ALA A 197 -3.83 12.76 -21.67
CA ALA A 197 -4.32 12.96 -20.31
C ALA A 197 -4.11 11.70 -19.45
N GLY A 198 -4.48 10.52 -19.96
CA GLY A 198 -4.28 9.25 -19.27
C GLY A 198 -2.81 8.89 -19.04
N LYS A 199 -1.95 9.18 -20.02
CA LYS A 199 -0.49 8.99 -19.88
C LYS A 199 0.09 9.93 -18.81
N ALA A 200 -0.30 11.21 -18.82
CA ALA A 200 0.15 12.18 -17.81
C ALA A 200 -0.31 11.77 -16.41
N ILE A 201 -1.57 11.37 -16.25
CA ILE A 201 -2.09 10.85 -14.97
C ILE A 201 -1.32 9.60 -14.54
N ASN A 202 -1.04 8.67 -15.47
CA ASN A 202 -0.29 7.45 -15.11
C ASN A 202 1.13 7.76 -14.62
N LEU A 203 1.85 8.68 -15.28
CA LEU A 203 3.20 9.11 -14.84
C LEU A 203 3.18 9.70 -13.41
N ALA A 204 2.19 10.54 -13.12
CA ALA A 204 2.06 11.11 -11.78
C ALA A 204 1.63 10.05 -10.73
N VAL A 205 0.74 9.14 -11.11
CA VAL A 205 0.32 8.02 -10.25
C VAL A 205 1.49 7.08 -9.96
N ASP A 206 2.33 6.76 -10.94
CA ASP A 206 3.48 5.89 -10.73
C ASP A 206 4.44 6.48 -9.68
N GLN A 207 4.70 7.81 -9.71
CA GLN A 207 5.45 8.49 -8.65
C GLN A 207 4.78 8.36 -7.27
N GLY A 208 3.46 8.42 -7.23
CA GLY A 208 2.68 8.23 -6.01
C GLY A 208 2.77 6.81 -5.48
N VAL A 209 2.75 5.81 -6.34
CA VAL A 209 2.90 4.39 -5.97
C VAL A 209 4.31 4.11 -5.45
N ASP A 210 5.35 4.57 -6.15
CA ASP A 210 6.74 4.43 -5.70
C ASP A 210 6.94 5.08 -4.32
N PHE A 211 6.35 6.25 -4.10
CA PHE A 211 6.40 6.91 -2.80
C PHE A 211 5.69 6.10 -1.70
N LEU A 212 4.50 5.55 -2.00
CA LEU A 212 3.78 4.69 -1.06
C LEU A 212 4.61 3.46 -0.69
N GLU A 213 5.23 2.79 -1.67
CA GLU A 213 6.07 1.63 -1.41
C GLU A 213 7.28 1.97 -0.55
N ALA A 214 7.92 3.12 -0.79
CA ALA A 214 9.04 3.58 0.04
C ALA A 214 8.62 3.85 1.49
N GLN A 215 7.43 4.44 1.70
CA GLN A 215 6.91 4.72 3.04
C GLN A 215 6.53 3.44 3.81
N LEU A 216 6.23 2.32 3.14
CA LEU A 216 5.94 1.06 3.83
C LEU A 216 7.15 0.48 4.56
N GLU A 217 8.37 0.86 4.20
CA GLU A 217 9.58 0.45 4.91
C GLU A 217 9.67 1.12 6.30
N GLU A 218 9.08 2.30 6.43
CA GLU A 218 9.02 3.08 7.67
C GLU A 218 7.82 2.71 8.56
N ILE A 219 6.76 2.13 7.97
CA ILE A 219 5.52 1.81 8.69
C ILE A 219 5.55 0.32 9.09
N PRO A 220 5.61 0.00 10.39
CA PRO A 220 5.63 -1.39 10.82
C PRO A 220 4.37 -2.15 10.39
N TRP A 221 4.56 -3.34 9.82
CA TRP A 221 3.45 -4.21 9.55
C TRP A 221 2.99 -4.89 10.84
N THR A 222 1.71 -4.79 11.14
CA THR A 222 1.14 -5.26 12.40
C THR A 222 -0.03 -6.23 12.20
N GLY A 223 -0.27 -7.02 13.22
CA GLY A 223 -1.43 -7.87 13.37
C GLY A 223 -1.73 -8.10 14.84
N THR A 224 -2.64 -9.03 15.14
CA THR A 224 -3.10 -9.25 16.53
C THR A 224 -3.27 -10.75 16.80
N ILE A 225 -2.97 -11.17 18.01
CA ILE A 225 -3.23 -12.52 18.51
C ILE A 225 -4.74 -12.67 18.77
N ILE A 226 -5.38 -13.61 18.09
CA ILE A 226 -6.81 -13.88 18.24
C ILE A 226 -7.11 -15.04 19.21
N LEU A 227 -6.14 -15.93 19.40
CA LEU A 227 -6.29 -17.10 20.26
C LEU A 227 -4.92 -17.66 20.64
N VAL A 228 -4.76 -18.09 21.88
CA VAL A 228 -3.65 -18.93 22.32
C VAL A 228 -4.22 -20.25 22.84
N LYS A 229 -3.83 -21.38 22.26
CA LYS A 229 -4.37 -22.69 22.62
C LYS A 229 -3.33 -23.80 22.43
N LYS A 230 -3.11 -24.61 23.46
CA LYS A 230 -2.19 -25.75 23.43
C LYS A 230 -0.78 -25.39 22.94
N GLY A 231 -0.21 -24.28 23.45
CA GLY A 231 1.12 -23.80 23.08
C GLY A 231 1.23 -23.23 21.64
N LYS A 232 0.10 -23.04 20.95
CA LYS A 232 0.06 -22.42 19.63
C LYS A 232 -0.63 -21.06 19.68
N VAL A 233 -0.10 -20.13 18.90
CA VAL A 233 -0.61 -18.76 18.79
C VAL A 233 -1.30 -18.61 17.43
N TYR A 234 -2.51 -18.09 17.43
CA TYR A 234 -3.29 -17.82 16.23
C TYR A 234 -3.35 -16.32 16.01
N ILE A 235 -2.99 -15.88 14.81
CA ILE A 235 -2.98 -14.46 14.45
C ILE A 235 -4.04 -14.14 13.38
N ASN A 236 -4.51 -12.89 13.37
CA ASN A 236 -5.54 -12.39 12.43
C ASN A 236 -4.98 -12.01 11.05
N ARG A 237 -3.84 -12.54 10.69
CA ARG A 237 -3.17 -12.36 9.40
C ARG A 237 -2.90 -13.72 8.78
N GLY A 238 -3.05 -13.82 7.45
CA GLY A 238 -2.91 -15.08 6.73
C GLY A 238 -2.35 -14.89 5.32
N GLU A 239 -2.66 -15.83 4.44
CA GLU A 239 -2.24 -15.82 3.03
C GLU A 239 -2.68 -14.52 2.31
N ARG A 240 -3.86 -14.02 2.61
CA ARG A 240 -4.39 -12.77 2.03
C ARG A 240 -3.47 -11.59 2.31
N GLU A 241 -2.92 -11.51 3.51
CA GLU A 241 -1.98 -10.48 3.94
C GLU A 241 -0.53 -10.82 3.59
N GLY A 242 -0.28 -11.86 2.81
CA GLY A 242 1.05 -12.26 2.36
C GLY A 242 1.87 -13.01 3.40
N VAL A 243 1.26 -13.49 4.49
CA VAL A 243 1.95 -14.29 5.52
C VAL A 243 2.36 -15.64 4.94
N GLN A 244 3.60 -16.06 5.20
CA GLN A 244 4.18 -17.31 4.74
C GLN A 244 4.69 -18.16 5.90
N VAL A 245 4.78 -19.46 5.69
CA VAL A 245 5.36 -20.41 6.67
C VAL A 245 6.84 -20.08 6.86
N GLY A 246 7.29 -20.07 8.11
CA GLY A 246 8.67 -19.76 8.48
C GLY A 246 8.91 -18.30 8.87
N GLN A 247 8.03 -17.36 8.50
CA GLN A 247 8.11 -15.97 8.93
C GLN A 247 8.04 -15.87 10.46
N SER A 248 8.77 -14.90 11.01
CA SER A 248 8.78 -14.62 12.45
C SER A 248 8.22 -13.23 12.71
N PHE A 249 7.53 -13.10 13.85
CA PHE A 249 6.98 -11.83 14.32
C PHE A 249 7.32 -11.64 15.80
N ASN A 250 7.63 -10.39 16.15
CA ASN A 250 7.68 -9.97 17.57
C ASN A 250 6.25 -9.93 18.12
N VAL A 251 6.10 -10.25 19.40
CA VAL A 251 4.84 -10.17 20.14
C VAL A 251 5.01 -9.18 21.28
N GLY A 252 4.03 -8.31 21.45
CA GLY A 252 4.07 -7.32 22.51
C GLY A 252 2.73 -6.62 22.73
N GLN A 253 2.81 -5.54 23.48
CA GLN A 253 1.70 -4.61 23.66
C GLN A 253 2.09 -3.26 23.11
N MET A 254 1.20 -2.66 22.31
CA MET A 254 1.39 -1.28 21.85
C MET A 254 1.18 -0.33 23.03
N GLU A 255 2.22 0.39 23.37
CA GLU A 255 2.16 1.52 24.30
C GLU A 255 1.94 2.81 23.49
N THR A 256 1.01 3.60 23.95
CA THR A 256 0.70 4.88 23.34
C THR A 256 0.89 5.98 24.37
N LEU A 257 1.94 6.76 24.19
CA LEU A 257 2.16 7.95 24.99
C LEU A 257 1.28 9.08 24.46
N ARG A 258 0.41 9.60 25.31
CA ARG A 258 -0.50 10.70 24.97
C ARG A 258 -0.17 11.92 25.77
N ASP A 259 -0.31 13.07 25.12
CA ASP A 259 -0.34 14.37 25.80
C ASP A 259 -1.52 14.40 26.80
N PRO A 260 -1.30 14.65 28.07
CA PRO A 260 -2.36 14.63 29.08
C PRO A 260 -3.37 15.79 28.93
N ASP A 261 -2.97 16.87 28.29
CA ASP A 261 -3.79 18.06 28.14
C ASP A 261 -4.65 18.02 26.87
N THR A 262 -4.07 17.52 25.77
CA THR A 262 -4.73 17.51 24.44
C THR A 262 -5.28 16.14 24.05
N GLY A 263 -4.75 15.04 24.65
CA GLY A 263 -5.04 13.67 24.27
C GLY A 263 -4.32 13.22 22.98
N GLU A 264 -3.48 14.09 22.41
CA GLU A 264 -2.69 13.81 21.21
C GLU A 264 -1.73 12.65 21.45
N VAL A 265 -1.57 11.79 20.44
CA VAL A 265 -0.57 10.71 20.48
C VAL A 265 0.81 11.31 20.23
N LEU A 266 1.67 11.26 21.24
CA LEU A 266 3.04 11.79 21.17
C LEU A 266 4.04 10.74 20.71
N ASP A 267 3.81 9.47 21.10
CA ASP A 267 4.64 8.34 20.72
C ASP A 267 3.82 7.05 20.71
N GLN A 268 4.23 6.10 19.88
CA GLN A 268 3.64 4.77 19.82
C GLN A 268 4.75 3.74 19.60
N SER A 269 5.03 2.95 20.62
CA SER A 269 6.06 1.92 20.61
C SER A 269 5.48 0.57 21.04
N MET A 270 6.16 -0.52 20.71
CA MET A 270 5.75 -1.86 21.16
C MET A 270 6.71 -2.38 22.23
N GLU A 271 6.20 -2.63 23.42
CA GLU A 271 6.92 -3.40 24.43
C GLU A 271 6.96 -4.86 24.00
N ILE A 272 8.13 -5.32 23.52
CA ILE A 272 8.31 -6.68 23.00
C ILE A 272 8.51 -7.64 24.16
N ILE A 273 7.57 -8.59 24.32
CA ILE A 273 7.62 -9.64 25.35
C ILE A 273 8.05 -11.00 24.79
N GLY A 274 8.09 -11.17 23.49
CA GLY A 274 8.52 -12.41 22.87
C GLY A 274 8.45 -12.43 21.36
N ALA A 275 8.57 -13.63 20.77
CA ALA A 275 8.55 -13.84 19.34
C ALA A 275 7.84 -15.16 18.96
N ILE A 276 7.20 -15.19 17.81
CA ILE A 276 6.52 -16.34 17.24
C ILE A 276 7.00 -16.61 15.82
N ARG A 277 6.89 -17.86 15.37
CA ARG A 277 7.16 -18.27 13.99
C ARG A 277 5.93 -18.93 13.38
N VAL A 278 5.62 -18.59 12.15
CA VAL A 278 4.50 -19.15 11.40
C VAL A 278 4.77 -20.61 11.05
N ALA A 279 3.93 -21.51 11.59
CA ALA A 279 3.98 -22.95 11.31
C ALA A 279 2.98 -23.37 10.23
N LYS A 280 1.82 -22.68 10.14
CA LYS A 280 0.78 -22.99 9.15
C LYS A 280 0.01 -21.73 8.79
N VAL A 281 -0.26 -21.55 7.50
CA VAL A 281 -1.04 -20.42 6.98
C VAL A 281 -2.39 -20.91 6.47
N LYS A 282 -3.44 -20.12 6.71
CA LYS A 282 -4.77 -20.21 6.13
C LYS A 282 -5.12 -18.87 5.49
N LYS A 283 -6.23 -18.81 4.75
CA LYS A 283 -6.61 -17.63 3.97
C LYS A 283 -6.63 -16.31 4.78
N LYS A 284 -7.14 -16.32 6.04
CA LYS A 284 -7.31 -15.11 6.87
C LYS A 284 -6.58 -15.17 8.22
N ILE A 285 -5.95 -16.28 8.56
CA ILE A 285 -5.26 -16.49 9.84
C ILE A 285 -3.98 -17.29 9.61
N ALA A 286 -3.01 -17.13 10.51
CA ALA A 286 -1.90 -18.08 10.60
C ALA A 286 -1.84 -18.70 12.00
N ILE A 287 -1.20 -19.88 12.07
CA ILE A 287 -0.94 -20.62 13.30
C ILE A 287 0.57 -20.60 13.50
N CYS A 288 0.99 -20.09 14.64
CA CYS A 288 2.38 -19.88 14.96
C CYS A 288 2.81 -20.72 16.16
N GLU A 289 4.09 -21.03 16.20
CA GLU A 289 4.81 -21.60 17.33
C GLU A 289 5.54 -20.51 18.10
N ILE A 290 5.65 -20.65 19.41
CA ILE A 290 6.37 -19.71 20.27
C ILE A 290 7.86 -19.97 20.12
N LEU A 291 8.64 -18.95 19.73
CA LEU A 291 10.10 -19.00 19.69
C LEU A 291 10.72 -18.53 20.99
N LYS A 292 10.18 -17.46 21.56
CA LYS A 292 10.68 -16.82 22.78
C LYS A 292 9.52 -16.13 23.50
N GLY A 293 9.60 -16.10 24.83
CA GLY A 293 8.59 -15.46 25.68
C GLY A 293 7.50 -16.43 26.11
N GLU A 294 6.66 -15.98 27.01
CA GLU A 294 5.53 -16.71 27.59
C GLU A 294 4.39 -15.75 27.91
N ASN A 295 3.27 -16.29 28.41
CA ASN A 295 2.10 -15.49 28.81
C ASN A 295 1.44 -14.70 27.67
N PHE A 296 1.51 -15.21 26.44
CA PHE A 296 0.81 -14.59 25.31
C PHE A 296 -0.69 -14.70 25.48
N ASN A 297 -1.39 -13.59 25.26
CA ASN A 297 -2.83 -13.47 25.42
C ASN A 297 -3.49 -12.98 24.14
N LYS A 298 -4.79 -13.27 24.01
CA LYS A 298 -5.64 -12.67 22.98
C LYS A 298 -5.62 -11.14 23.12
N GLY A 299 -5.49 -10.45 21.99
CA GLY A 299 -5.46 -8.99 21.92
C GLY A 299 -4.05 -8.40 21.88
N MET A 300 -3.01 -9.19 22.18
CA MET A 300 -1.63 -8.72 22.01
C MET A 300 -1.30 -8.51 20.54
N ASP A 301 -0.44 -7.53 20.29
CA ASP A 301 -0.01 -7.17 18.96
C ASP A 301 1.18 -8.01 18.49
N ILE A 302 1.25 -8.16 17.18
CA ILE A 302 2.41 -8.72 16.49
C ILE A 302 2.95 -7.72 15.50
N MET A 303 4.26 -7.71 15.31
CA MET A 303 4.96 -6.80 14.41
C MET A 303 6.13 -7.52 13.73
N THR A 304 6.48 -7.10 12.52
CA THR A 304 7.71 -7.57 11.87
C THR A 304 8.93 -7.23 12.74
N PRO A 305 9.94 -8.10 12.83
CA PRO A 305 11.23 -7.72 13.42
C PRO A 305 11.82 -6.53 12.66
N GLN A 306 12.32 -5.55 13.39
CA GLN A 306 13.08 -4.42 12.85
C GLN A 306 14.55 -4.78 12.74
#